data_f71c217b01a2c65e393715d9da07653f
#
_entry.id   f71c217b01a2c65e393715d9da07653f
#
_cell.length_a   1.000
_cell.length_b   1.000
_cell.length_c   1.000
_cell.angle_alpha   90.00
_cell.angle_beta   90.00
_cell.angle_gamma   90.00
#
_symmetry.space_group_name_H-M   'P 1'
#
loop_
_entity.id
_entity.type
_entity.pdbx_description
1 polymer ?
#
loop_
_entity_poly.entity_id
_entity_poly.type
_entity_poly.pdbx_seq_one_letter_code
_entity_poly.pdbx_strand_id
1 'polypeptide(L)'
;MQFTESSLIPGLKTIQPPVFHDYRGEYIETFNEGRYSFTDRHGRPIRFVEDDVSISRNHVLRGLHGDEKTWKLIQCLLGEIYVVVVDMRSDSPAYLRWES
;
A
#
# COMPACT_ATOMS: atom_id res chain seq x y z
N MET A 1 -12.50 -8.05 -4.40
CA MET A 1 -11.40 -7.34 -3.74
C MET A 1 -11.31 -7.82 -2.30
N GLN A 2 -10.13 -8.27 -1.89
CA GLN A 2 -9.90 -8.76 -0.53
C GLN A 2 -8.94 -7.82 0.19
N PHE A 3 -9.20 -7.62 1.47
CA PHE A 3 -8.34 -6.85 2.38
C PHE A 3 -7.85 -7.75 3.50
N THR A 4 -6.57 -7.70 3.77
CA THR A 4 -5.96 -8.37 4.92
C THR A 4 -5.23 -7.33 5.74
N GLU A 5 -5.57 -7.20 7.01
CA GLU A 5 -4.84 -6.34 7.93
C GLU A 5 -3.66 -7.11 8.52
N SER A 6 -2.53 -6.44 8.65
CA SER A 6 -1.35 -7.01 9.30
C SER A 6 -1.64 -7.39 10.73
N SER A 7 -1.20 -8.57 11.14
CA SER A 7 -1.25 -8.99 12.54
C SER A 7 -0.16 -8.35 13.39
N LEU A 8 0.86 -7.77 12.76
CA LEU A 8 2.01 -7.17 13.43
C LEU A 8 1.90 -5.65 13.54
N ILE A 9 1.57 -4.98 12.42
CA ILE A 9 1.53 -3.52 12.32
C ILE A 9 0.08 -3.06 12.21
N PRO A 10 -0.52 -2.49 13.27
CA PRO A 10 -1.92 -2.06 13.24
C PRO A 10 -2.17 -1.01 12.14
N GLY A 11 -3.21 -1.24 11.34
CA GLY A 11 -3.61 -0.35 10.25
C GLY A 11 -2.89 -0.57 8.92
N LEU A 12 -1.85 -1.40 8.88
CA LEU A 12 -1.24 -1.80 7.61
C LEU A 12 -2.14 -2.83 6.92
N LYS A 13 -2.49 -2.57 5.67
CA LYS A 13 -3.39 -3.41 4.90
C LYS A 13 -2.76 -3.87 3.61
N THR A 14 -2.93 -5.16 3.32
CA THR A 14 -2.67 -5.73 2.01
C THR A 14 -3.97 -5.83 1.24
N ILE A 15 -3.98 -5.40 0.00
CA ILE A 15 -5.15 -5.36 -0.87
C ILE A 15 -4.89 -6.28 -2.06
N GLN A 16 -5.81 -7.19 -2.28
CA GLN A 16 -5.79 -8.05 -3.45
C GLN A 16 -7.00 -7.72 -4.34
N PRO A 17 -6.80 -6.94 -5.41
CA PRO A 17 -7.87 -6.64 -6.33
C PRO A 17 -8.23 -7.88 -7.17
N PRO A 18 -9.47 -7.98 -7.67
CA PRO A 18 -9.82 -9.02 -8.62
C PRO A 18 -9.11 -8.79 -9.95
N VAL A 19 -8.67 -9.88 -10.56
CA VAL A 19 -8.09 -9.90 -11.89
C VAL A 19 -9.09 -10.58 -12.83
N PHE A 20 -9.44 -9.91 -13.89
CA PHE A 20 -10.36 -10.42 -14.92
C PHE A 20 -9.55 -10.84 -16.15
N HIS A 21 -9.73 -12.09 -16.56
CA HIS A 21 -9.01 -12.69 -17.68
C HIS A 21 -9.96 -12.96 -18.85
N ASP A 22 -9.50 -12.65 -20.05
CA ASP A 22 -10.13 -13.13 -21.29
C ASP A 22 -9.06 -13.37 -22.38
N TYR A 23 -9.49 -13.64 -23.62
CA TYR A 23 -8.53 -13.91 -24.71
C TYR A 23 -7.64 -12.70 -25.07
N ARG A 24 -7.95 -11.50 -24.60
CA ARG A 24 -7.16 -10.29 -24.84
C ARG A 24 -6.07 -10.08 -23.79
N GLY A 25 -6.17 -10.77 -22.64
CA GLY A 25 -5.24 -10.63 -21.52
C GLY A 25 -5.96 -10.40 -20.20
N GLU A 26 -5.45 -9.48 -19.40
CA GLU A 26 -5.91 -9.22 -18.05
C GLU A 26 -6.38 -7.78 -17.87
N TYR A 27 -7.39 -7.61 -17.01
CA TYR A 27 -7.88 -6.32 -16.59
C TYR A 27 -7.92 -6.28 -15.05
N ILE A 28 -7.33 -5.25 -14.48
CA ILE A 28 -7.25 -5.05 -13.03
C ILE A 28 -7.66 -3.63 -12.70
N GLU A 29 -8.58 -3.45 -11.78
CA GLU A 29 -8.87 -2.12 -11.23
C GLU A 29 -7.78 -1.75 -10.23
N THR A 30 -6.98 -0.76 -10.54
CA THR A 30 -5.86 -0.33 -9.71
C THR A 30 -6.26 0.68 -8.64
N PHE A 31 -7.32 1.43 -8.86
CA PHE A 31 -7.89 2.35 -7.89
C PHE A 31 -9.36 2.63 -8.18
N ASN A 32 -10.14 2.76 -7.12
CA ASN A 32 -11.52 3.22 -7.17
C ASN A 32 -11.83 3.89 -5.83
N GLU A 33 -12.17 5.16 -5.83
CA GLU A 33 -12.39 5.95 -4.60
C GLU A 33 -13.41 5.30 -3.65
N GLY A 34 -14.49 4.76 -4.19
CA GLY A 34 -15.53 4.13 -3.38
C GLY A 34 -15.13 2.81 -2.74
N ARG A 35 -14.23 2.05 -3.39
CA ARG A 35 -13.75 0.75 -2.90
C ARG A 35 -12.50 0.87 -2.03
N TYR A 36 -11.66 1.86 -2.29
CA TYR A 36 -10.45 2.15 -1.52
C TYR A 36 -10.72 3.20 -0.44
N SER A 37 -11.86 3.04 0.24
CA SER A 37 -12.29 3.94 1.31
C SER A 37 -11.83 3.41 2.66
N PHE A 38 -10.94 4.13 3.30
CA PHE A 38 -10.35 3.78 4.59
C PHE A 38 -10.50 4.93 5.57
N THR A 39 -10.37 4.61 6.85
CA THR A 39 -10.28 5.60 7.91
C THR A 39 -8.96 5.43 8.66
N ASP A 40 -8.47 6.53 9.20
CA ASP A 40 -7.34 6.51 10.10
C ASP A 40 -7.74 5.97 11.50
N ARG A 41 -6.78 5.89 12.41
CA ARG A 41 -7.01 5.43 13.78
C ARG A 41 -7.96 6.30 14.60
N HIS A 42 -8.28 7.50 14.12
CA HIS A 42 -9.24 8.43 14.73
C HIS A 42 -10.60 8.42 14.03
N GLY A 43 -10.81 7.50 13.07
CA GLY A 43 -12.04 7.40 12.30
C GLY A 43 -12.20 8.45 11.20
N ARG A 44 -11.14 9.21 10.88
CA ARG A 44 -11.18 10.22 9.82
C ARG A 44 -10.97 9.58 8.46
N PRO A 45 -11.73 9.98 7.44
CA PRO A 45 -11.56 9.43 6.09
C PRO A 45 -10.17 9.73 5.53
N ILE A 46 -9.56 8.71 4.92
CA ILE A 46 -8.33 8.84 4.16
C ILE A 46 -8.70 9.05 2.70
N ARG A 47 -8.17 10.11 2.08
CA ARG A 47 -8.35 10.39 0.66
C ARG A 47 -7.00 10.37 -0.05
N PHE A 48 -6.91 9.59 -1.11
CA PHE A 48 -5.77 9.61 -2.02
C PHE A 48 -6.04 10.68 -3.09
N VAL A 49 -5.17 11.68 -3.15
CA VAL A 49 -5.37 12.89 -3.98
C VAL A 49 -4.25 13.12 -4.99
N GLU A 50 -3.23 12.26 -4.97
CA GLU A 50 -2.07 12.32 -5.86
C GLU A 50 -1.72 10.92 -6.31
N ASP A 51 -1.33 10.77 -7.57
CA ASP A 51 -0.95 9.50 -8.16
C ASP A 51 0.37 9.68 -8.92
N ASP A 52 1.40 8.96 -8.48
CA ASP A 52 2.74 9.03 -9.03
C ASP A 52 3.21 7.66 -9.48
N VAL A 53 3.97 7.62 -10.56
CA VAL A 53 4.63 6.40 -11.03
C VAL A 53 6.14 6.55 -10.88
N SER A 54 6.75 5.58 -10.21
CA SER A 54 8.20 5.48 -10.11
C SER A 54 8.69 4.30 -10.95
N ILE A 55 9.63 4.55 -11.84
CA ILE A 55 10.24 3.54 -12.68
C ILE A 55 11.69 3.34 -12.22
N SER A 56 12.02 2.10 -11.86
CA SER A 56 13.36 1.74 -11.39
C SER A 56 14.01 0.70 -12.29
N ARG A 57 15.32 0.82 -12.43
CA ARG A 57 16.16 -0.21 -13.05
C ARG A 57 16.43 -1.34 -12.07
N ASN A 58 16.98 -2.45 -12.54
CA ASN A 58 17.40 -3.55 -11.68
C ASN A 58 18.41 -3.09 -10.61
N HIS A 59 18.34 -3.71 -9.44
CA HIS A 59 19.25 -3.47 -8.31
C HIS A 59 19.19 -2.06 -7.72
N VAL A 60 18.06 -1.36 -7.90
CA VAL A 60 17.83 -0.06 -7.27
C VAL A 60 17.16 -0.27 -5.93
N LEU A 61 17.73 0.34 -4.89
CA LEU A 61 17.14 0.45 -3.56
C LEU A 61 16.63 1.90 -3.39
N ARG A 62 15.37 2.05 -2.99
CA ARG A 62 14.79 3.33 -2.59
C ARG A 62 14.29 3.25 -1.16
N GLY A 63 14.65 4.23 -0.34
CA GLY A 63 14.18 4.32 1.03
C GLY A 63 15.24 3.96 2.06
N LEU A 64 14.84 3.70 3.29
CA LEU A 64 13.46 3.83 3.77
C LEU A 64 13.09 5.32 3.85
N HIS A 65 11.88 5.68 3.51
CA HIS A 65 11.38 7.05 3.60
C HIS A 65 9.89 7.07 3.96
N GLY A 66 9.46 8.15 4.56
CA GLY A 66 8.09 8.35 4.98
C GLY A 66 7.95 9.69 5.69
N ASP A 67 6.75 9.98 6.12
CA ASP A 67 6.44 11.17 6.91
C ASP A 67 5.20 10.91 7.79
N GLU A 68 4.86 11.85 8.65
CA GLU A 68 3.77 11.72 9.61
C GLU A 68 2.39 12.08 9.02
N LYS A 69 2.32 12.59 7.80
CA LYS A 69 1.09 13.18 7.22
C LYS A 69 0.55 12.43 6.03
N THR A 70 1.38 11.66 5.34
CA THR A 70 1.04 11.06 4.05
C THR A 70 0.59 9.61 4.20
N TRP A 71 -0.57 9.31 3.67
CA TRP A 71 -1.01 7.94 3.43
C TRP A 71 -0.56 7.48 2.05
N LYS A 72 -0.11 6.23 1.97
CA LYS A 72 0.42 5.67 0.72
C LYS A 72 -0.31 4.38 0.38
N LEU A 73 -0.78 4.31 -0.86
CA LEU A 73 -1.25 3.10 -1.51
C LEU A 73 -0.18 2.70 -2.53
N ILE A 74 0.56 1.64 -2.23
CA ILE A 74 1.69 1.20 -3.06
C ILE A 74 1.28 -0.03 -3.85
N GLN A 75 1.57 -0.03 -5.14
CA GLN A 75 1.33 -1.18 -6.00
C GLN A 75 2.44 -1.32 -7.05
N CYS A 76 2.78 -2.54 -7.40
CA CYS A 76 3.69 -2.83 -8.50
C CYS A 76 2.87 -3.04 -9.78
N LEU A 77 2.97 -2.10 -10.74
CA LEU A 77 2.21 -2.16 -11.98
C LEU A 77 2.85 -3.07 -13.02
N LEU A 78 4.17 -3.21 -12.99
CA LEU A 78 4.94 -4.04 -13.90
C LEU A 78 6.19 -4.58 -13.21
N GLY A 79 6.47 -5.86 -13.39
CA GLY A 79 7.61 -6.52 -12.76
C GLY A 79 7.34 -6.94 -11.33
N GLU A 80 8.38 -6.89 -10.51
CA GLU A 80 8.34 -7.33 -9.12
C GLU A 80 9.18 -6.40 -8.25
N ILE A 81 8.68 -6.04 -7.09
CA ILE A 81 9.39 -5.25 -6.09
C ILE A 81 9.34 -5.94 -4.72
N TYR A 82 10.41 -5.80 -3.96
CA TYR A 82 10.44 -6.17 -2.56
C TYR A 82 10.15 -4.93 -1.72
N VAL A 83 9.09 -4.98 -0.94
CA VAL A 83 8.64 -3.82 -0.13
C VAL A 83 8.82 -4.14 1.34
N VAL A 84 9.43 -3.22 2.07
CA VAL A 84 9.55 -3.28 3.53
C VAL A 84 8.81 -2.10 4.14
N VAL A 85 7.96 -2.39 5.12
CA VAL A 85 7.22 -1.38 5.89
C VAL A 85 7.66 -1.44 7.33
N VAL A 86 8.08 -0.29 7.87
CA VAL A 86 8.48 -0.13 9.27
C VAL A 86 7.47 0.79 9.98
N ASP A 87 7.02 0.38 11.14
CA ASP A 87 6.16 1.22 11.98
C ASP A 87 7.00 2.23 12.76
N MET A 88 6.94 3.48 12.33
CA MET A 88 7.67 4.59 12.96
C MET A 88 6.79 5.40 13.92
N ARG A 89 5.56 4.95 14.20
CA ARG A 89 4.67 5.63 15.14
C ARG A 89 5.09 5.31 16.57
N SER A 90 5.59 6.31 17.31
CA SER A 90 6.14 6.14 18.66
C SER A 90 5.10 5.66 19.69
N ASP A 91 3.82 5.90 19.44
CA ASP A 91 2.69 5.46 20.27
C ASP A 91 2.06 4.12 19.84
N SER A 92 2.62 3.48 18.82
CA SER A 92 2.15 2.17 18.35
C SER A 92 2.78 1.05 19.19
N PRO A 93 2.01 -0.03 19.49
CA PRO A 93 2.57 -1.22 20.11
C PRO A 93 3.58 -1.95 19.22
N ALA A 94 3.57 -1.65 17.91
CA ALA A 94 4.49 -2.20 16.92
C ALA A 94 5.62 -1.22 16.55
N TYR A 95 5.89 -0.20 17.37
CA TYR A 95 6.95 0.77 17.10
C TYR A 95 8.28 0.09 16.76
N LEU A 96 8.90 0.48 15.65
CA LEU A 96 10.13 -0.09 15.07
C LEU A 96 10.01 -1.55 14.59
N ARG A 97 8.84 -2.14 14.65
CA ARG A 97 8.59 -3.43 13.98
C ARG A 97 8.45 -3.21 12.47
N TRP A 98 8.79 -4.26 11.72
CA TRP A 98 8.70 -4.22 10.27
C TRP A 98 8.21 -5.55 9.71
N GLU A 99 7.66 -5.50 8.52
CA GLU A 99 7.31 -6.67 7.71
C GLU A 99 7.54 -6.40 6.23
N SER A 100 7.58 -7.45 5.44
CA SER A 100 7.81 -7.39 4.00
C SER A 100 6.75 -8.15 3.23
#